data_1b95fb4aaccc6fc020608a00aba0f7a7
#
_entry.id   1b95fb4aaccc6fc020608a00aba0f7a7
#
_cell.length_a   1.000
_cell.length_b   1.000
_cell.length_c   1.000
_cell.angle_alpha   90.00
_cell.angle_beta   90.00
_cell.angle_gamma   90.00
#
_symmetry.space_group_name_H-M   'P 1'
#
loop_
_entity.id
_entity.type
_entity.pdbx_description
1 polymer ?
#
loop_
_entity_poly.entity_id
_entity_poly.type
_entity_poly.pdbx_seq_one_letter_code
_entity_poly.pdbx_strand_id
1 'polypeptide(L)'
;MIDSDDLLAGEISRQRPDRIVKAFNEGYLVVGSDETNDAVCVMTAIGMPGEGAPPHTHTREDETFIIHEGVLEIYQDDQTITCHPGDVMFLRRGRRHYFKVISGNPAKYTVVCTPGGFDRFFRECAEEFKKPRPDFSTLVKIGAKYGIQIEGPPAS
;
A
#
# COMPACT_ATOMS: atom_id res chain seq x y z
N MET A 1 19.31 -8.55 6.78
CA MET A 1 18.47 -9.11 7.86
C MET A 1 18.48 -8.09 8.98
N ILE A 2 17.34 -7.54 9.36
CA ILE A 2 17.25 -6.73 10.57
C ILE A 2 17.31 -7.73 11.71
N ASP A 3 18.19 -7.51 12.66
CA ASP A 3 18.23 -8.31 13.88
C ASP A 3 16.88 -8.09 14.59
N SER A 4 16.27 -9.18 15.07
CA SER A 4 15.03 -9.11 15.86
C SER A 4 15.19 -8.19 17.08
N ASP A 5 16.43 -8.02 17.56
CA ASP A 5 16.76 -7.12 18.66
C ASP A 5 16.65 -5.65 18.28
N ASP A 6 16.84 -5.29 17.01
CA ASP A 6 16.63 -3.91 16.52
C ASP A 6 15.15 -3.46 16.56
N LEU A 7 14.21 -4.40 16.38
CA LEU A 7 12.78 -4.11 16.53
C LEU A 7 12.35 -4.00 17.99
N LEU A 8 13.00 -4.73 18.88
CA LEU A 8 12.72 -4.71 20.33
C LEU A 8 13.36 -3.52 21.03
N ALA A 9 14.43 -2.95 20.48
CA ALA A 9 15.11 -1.78 21.02
C ALA A 9 14.39 -0.46 20.77
N GLY A 10 13.22 -0.47 20.10
CA GLY A 10 12.46 0.74 19.79
C GLY A 10 13.16 1.66 18.78
N GLU A 11 14.16 1.20 18.10
CA GLU A 11 14.70 1.89 16.94
C GLU A 11 13.70 1.79 15.79
N ILE A 12 12.91 2.84 15.69
CA ILE A 12 12.08 3.10 14.51
C ILE A 12 12.97 2.90 13.29
N SER A 13 12.54 2.02 12.39
CA SER A 13 13.21 1.83 11.12
C SER A 13 13.23 3.18 10.41
N ARG A 14 14.28 3.94 10.62
CA ARG A 14 14.46 5.20 9.92
C ARG A 14 14.60 4.90 8.44
N GLN A 15 14.10 5.82 7.62
CA GLN A 15 14.08 5.69 6.16
C GLN A 15 15.44 5.22 5.62
N ARG A 16 15.61 3.92 5.52
CA ARG A 16 16.77 3.33 4.86
C ARG A 16 16.46 3.19 3.38
N PRO A 17 17.41 3.52 2.50
CA PRO A 17 17.19 3.44 1.05
C PRO A 17 16.68 2.08 0.56
N ASP A 18 17.10 0.99 1.22
CA ASP A 18 16.68 -0.38 0.89
C ASP A 18 15.22 -0.69 1.23
N ARG A 19 14.57 0.20 2.00
CA ARG A 19 13.15 0.08 2.37
C ARG A 19 12.22 0.99 1.58
N ILE A 20 12.77 1.88 0.76
CA ILE A 20 11.97 2.74 -0.09
C ILE A 20 11.52 1.95 -1.33
N VAL A 21 10.24 1.93 -1.59
CA VAL A 21 9.65 1.27 -2.76
C VAL A 21 8.83 2.30 -3.53
N LYS A 22 9.20 2.52 -4.79
CA LYS A 22 8.51 3.44 -5.69
C LYS A 22 7.75 2.63 -6.74
N ALA A 23 6.46 2.53 -6.54
CA ALA A 23 5.53 1.94 -7.48
C ALA A 23 4.40 2.94 -7.74
N PHE A 24 3.16 2.62 -7.49
CA PHE A 24 2.02 3.53 -7.70
C PHE A 24 2.13 4.86 -6.93
N ASN A 25 2.93 4.88 -5.90
CA ASN A 25 3.27 6.03 -5.05
C ASN A 25 4.65 5.78 -4.41
N GLU A 26 5.11 6.66 -3.54
CA GLU A 26 6.31 6.41 -2.75
C GLU A 26 5.92 5.67 -1.47
N GLY A 27 6.28 4.39 -1.39
CA GLY A 27 6.10 3.54 -0.23
C GLY A 27 7.38 3.37 0.57
N TYR A 28 7.24 3.28 1.88
CA TYR A 28 8.30 2.96 2.82
C TYR A 28 7.92 1.73 3.64
N LEU A 29 8.71 0.66 3.52
CA LEU A 29 8.48 -0.57 4.25
C LEU A 29 8.93 -0.40 5.70
N VAL A 30 7.99 -0.42 6.62
CA VAL A 30 8.24 -0.35 8.07
C VAL A 30 8.54 -1.73 8.63
N VAL A 31 7.66 -2.69 8.35
CA VAL A 31 7.80 -4.09 8.73
C VAL A 31 7.52 -4.96 7.51
N GLY A 32 8.50 -5.77 7.12
CA GLY A 32 8.37 -6.67 5.98
C GLY A 32 7.74 -8.01 6.34
N SER A 33 7.11 -8.64 5.37
CA SER A 33 6.51 -9.97 5.55
C SER A 33 7.53 -11.02 5.96
N ASP A 34 8.76 -10.92 5.44
CA ASP A 34 9.85 -11.85 5.77
C ASP A 34 10.33 -11.72 7.23
N GLU A 35 10.17 -10.53 7.82
CA GLU A 35 10.55 -10.26 9.21
C GLU A 35 9.55 -10.83 10.22
N THR A 36 8.31 -11.09 9.78
CA THR A 36 7.20 -11.53 10.62
C THR A 36 6.72 -12.95 10.33
N ASN A 37 7.44 -13.68 9.50
CA ASN A 37 7.01 -14.99 8.99
C ASN A 37 5.59 -14.94 8.40
N ASP A 38 5.35 -13.93 7.56
CA ASP A 38 4.09 -13.64 6.87
C ASP A 38 2.90 -13.29 7.79
N ALA A 39 3.12 -12.98 9.05
CA ALA A 39 2.03 -12.60 9.95
C ALA A 39 1.45 -11.22 9.61
N VAL A 40 2.32 -10.27 9.27
CA VAL A 40 1.94 -8.89 8.97
C VAL A 40 2.97 -8.21 8.08
N CYS A 41 2.56 -7.26 7.26
CA CYS A 41 3.46 -6.24 6.75
C CYS A 41 2.90 -4.84 6.99
N VAL A 42 3.78 -3.88 7.20
CA VAL A 42 3.44 -2.48 7.47
C VAL A 42 4.20 -1.60 6.50
N MET A 43 3.49 -0.79 5.75
CA MET A 43 4.05 0.18 4.81
C MET A 43 3.49 1.56 5.11
N THR A 44 4.35 2.57 5.09
CA THR A 44 3.92 3.97 5.06
C THR A 44 4.09 4.50 3.65
N ALA A 45 3.09 5.18 3.14
CA ALA A 45 3.09 5.73 1.80
C ALA A 45 2.83 7.23 1.80
N ILE A 46 3.35 7.90 0.78
CA ILE A 46 3.08 9.30 0.47
C ILE A 46 2.45 9.33 -0.92
N GLY A 47 1.22 9.80 -0.99
CA GLY A 47 0.50 10.03 -2.23
C GLY A 47 0.38 11.51 -2.53
N MET A 48 0.63 11.90 -3.78
CA MET A 48 0.44 13.27 -4.24
C MET A 48 -1.05 13.55 -4.50
N PRO A 49 -1.48 14.82 -4.51
CA PRO A 49 -2.87 15.17 -4.85
C PRO A 49 -3.32 14.53 -6.17
N GLY A 50 -4.44 13.83 -6.14
CA GLY A 50 -5.00 13.10 -7.28
C GLY A 50 -4.46 11.68 -7.49
N GLU A 51 -3.38 11.30 -6.84
CA GLU A 51 -2.90 9.91 -6.87
C GLU A 51 -3.76 8.97 -6.03
N GLY A 52 -3.70 7.70 -6.37
CA GLY A 52 -4.42 6.64 -5.66
C GLY A 52 -4.12 5.26 -6.25
N ALA A 53 -4.89 4.28 -5.84
CA ALA A 53 -4.84 2.94 -6.40
C ALA A 53 -5.98 2.73 -7.40
N PRO A 54 -5.78 1.91 -8.45
CA PRO A 54 -6.87 1.48 -9.30
C PRO A 54 -7.85 0.59 -8.52
N PRO A 55 -9.08 0.40 -9.01
CA PRO A 55 -10.01 -0.56 -8.42
C PRO A 55 -9.40 -1.95 -8.36
N HIS A 56 -9.41 -2.56 -7.18
CA HIS A 56 -8.80 -3.86 -6.95
C HIS A 56 -9.46 -4.60 -5.78
N THR A 57 -9.14 -5.89 -5.66
CA THR A 57 -9.61 -6.75 -4.59
C THR A 57 -8.43 -7.57 -4.08
N HIS A 58 -8.15 -7.48 -2.78
CA HIS A 58 -7.23 -8.38 -2.10
C HIS A 58 -7.96 -9.67 -1.73
N THR A 59 -7.48 -10.81 -2.22
CA THR A 59 -8.09 -12.11 -1.91
C THR A 59 -7.46 -12.78 -0.69
N ARG A 60 -6.29 -12.34 -0.25
CA ARG A 60 -5.50 -12.99 0.80
C ARG A 60 -5.39 -12.21 2.09
N GLU A 61 -5.28 -10.89 2.01
CA GLU A 61 -5.03 -10.03 3.17
C GLU A 61 -6.15 -9.03 3.42
N ASP A 62 -6.37 -8.73 4.69
CA ASP A 62 -7.10 -7.55 5.13
C ASP A 62 -6.14 -6.37 5.18
N GLU A 63 -6.62 -5.16 4.89
CA GLU A 63 -5.85 -3.94 4.97
C GLU A 63 -6.42 -2.99 6.01
N THR A 64 -5.54 -2.35 6.76
CA THR A 64 -5.91 -1.25 7.66
C THR A 64 -5.16 -0.01 7.25
N PHE A 65 -5.88 1.03 6.88
CA PHE A 65 -5.32 2.35 6.60
C PHE A 65 -5.34 3.20 7.85
N ILE A 66 -4.22 3.84 8.16
CA ILE A 66 -4.08 4.83 9.23
C ILE A 66 -3.64 6.13 8.58
N ILE A 67 -4.46 7.16 8.68
CA ILE A 67 -4.22 8.44 8.01
C ILE A 67 -3.44 9.35 8.96
N HIS A 68 -2.29 9.84 8.51
CA HIS A 68 -1.43 10.75 9.27
C HIS A 68 -1.55 12.20 8.82
N GLU A 69 -1.54 12.42 7.49
CA GLU A 69 -1.60 13.75 6.87
C GLU A 69 -2.42 13.68 5.58
N GLY A 70 -3.02 14.80 5.20
CA GLY A 70 -3.84 14.88 3.99
C GLY A 70 -5.21 14.23 4.16
N VAL A 71 -5.93 14.07 3.07
CA VAL A 71 -7.28 13.50 3.06
C VAL A 71 -7.39 12.46 1.93
N LEU A 72 -7.83 11.28 2.28
CA LEU A 72 -8.12 10.20 1.33
C LEU A 72 -9.64 10.05 1.16
N GLU A 73 -10.06 9.83 -0.07
CA GLU A 73 -11.37 9.31 -0.37
C GLU A 73 -11.22 7.82 -0.71
N ILE A 74 -11.86 6.97 0.08
CA ILE A 74 -11.82 5.52 -0.07
C ILE A 74 -13.18 5.05 -0.57
N TYR A 75 -13.14 4.29 -1.66
CA TYR A 75 -14.30 3.69 -2.29
C TYR A 75 -14.28 2.20 -1.97
N GLN A 76 -15.32 1.71 -1.30
CA GLN A 76 -15.50 0.29 -1.03
C GLN A 76 -16.90 -0.12 -1.45
N ASP A 77 -16.99 -1.04 -2.40
CA ASP A 77 -18.25 -1.43 -3.05
C ASP A 77 -18.96 -0.18 -3.61
N ASP A 78 -20.16 0.14 -3.12
CA ASP A 78 -20.94 1.31 -3.55
C ASP A 78 -20.85 2.50 -2.57
N GLN A 79 -19.91 2.44 -1.62
CA GLN A 79 -19.74 3.48 -0.60
C GLN A 79 -18.48 4.29 -0.84
N THR A 80 -18.59 5.58 -0.61
CA THR A 80 -17.47 6.53 -0.60
C THR A 80 -17.29 7.06 0.80
N ILE A 81 -16.07 6.96 1.33
CA ILE A 81 -15.74 7.35 2.69
C ILE A 81 -14.57 8.33 2.64
N THR A 82 -14.76 9.50 3.22
CA THR A 82 -13.68 10.49 3.36
C THR A 82 -12.95 10.26 4.68
N CYS A 83 -11.64 10.03 4.59
CA CYS A 83 -10.78 9.78 5.74
C CYS A 83 -9.82 10.95 5.96
N HIS A 84 -9.82 11.48 7.17
CA HIS A 84 -8.99 12.60 7.63
C HIS A 84 -7.85 12.13 8.53
N PRO A 85 -6.84 12.97 8.82
CA PRO A 85 -5.79 12.64 9.78
C PRO A 85 -6.35 12.17 11.13
N GLY A 86 -5.87 11.03 11.59
CA GLY A 86 -6.35 10.35 12.81
C GLY A 86 -7.41 9.26 12.55
N ASP A 87 -8.00 9.23 11.37
CA ASP A 87 -8.95 8.16 11.02
C ASP A 87 -8.21 6.85 10.72
N VAL A 88 -8.88 5.75 11.06
CA VAL A 88 -8.46 4.38 10.76
C VAL A 88 -9.57 3.68 9.98
N MET A 89 -9.22 3.17 8.80
CA MET A 89 -10.16 2.46 7.94
C MET A 89 -9.74 1.01 7.76
N PHE A 90 -10.62 0.08 8.13
CA PHE A 90 -10.42 -1.35 7.93
C PHE A 90 -11.11 -1.81 6.64
N LEU A 91 -10.32 -2.38 5.74
CA LEU A 91 -10.77 -2.94 4.46
C LEU A 91 -10.61 -4.46 4.48
N ARG A 92 -11.74 -5.16 4.48
CA ARG A 92 -11.76 -6.62 4.53
C ARG A 92 -11.37 -7.21 3.18
N ARG A 93 -10.57 -8.29 3.21
CA ARG A 93 -10.29 -9.10 2.02
C ARG A 93 -11.57 -9.52 1.29
N GLY A 94 -11.47 -9.70 0.00
CA GLY A 94 -12.61 -10.09 -0.85
C GLY A 94 -13.55 -8.94 -1.19
N ARG A 95 -13.31 -7.73 -0.70
CA ARG A 95 -14.13 -6.55 -1.00
C ARG A 95 -13.39 -5.65 -1.98
N ARG A 96 -14.05 -5.29 -3.06
CA ARG A 96 -13.53 -4.37 -4.07
C ARG A 96 -13.38 -2.97 -3.48
N HIS A 97 -12.22 -2.36 -3.64
CA HIS A 97 -11.98 -1.00 -3.19
C HIS A 97 -10.94 -0.27 -4.06
N TYR A 98 -10.86 1.01 -3.90
CA TYR A 98 -9.81 1.90 -4.39
C TYR A 98 -9.81 3.18 -3.57
N PHE A 99 -8.77 3.99 -3.72
CA PHE A 99 -8.70 5.27 -3.02
C PHE A 99 -8.06 6.34 -3.89
N LYS A 100 -8.26 7.58 -3.49
CA LYS A 100 -7.68 8.77 -4.11
C LYS A 100 -7.31 9.80 -3.05
N VAL A 101 -6.17 10.46 -3.22
CA VAL A 101 -5.80 11.64 -2.43
C VAL A 101 -6.59 12.84 -2.95
N ILE A 102 -7.47 13.39 -2.11
CA ILE A 102 -8.35 14.51 -2.47
C ILE A 102 -7.91 15.83 -1.84
N SER A 103 -6.97 15.80 -0.89
CA SER A 103 -6.38 17.03 -0.34
C SER A 103 -5.49 17.74 -1.36
N GLY A 104 -5.40 19.06 -1.25
CA GLY A 104 -4.48 19.87 -2.06
C GLY A 104 -3.01 19.70 -1.70
N ASN A 105 -2.72 19.06 -0.56
CA ASN A 105 -1.39 18.67 -0.10
C ASN A 105 -1.20 17.18 -0.21
N PRO A 106 0.06 16.67 -0.24
CA PRO A 106 0.32 15.24 -0.18
C PRO A 106 -0.32 14.59 1.05
N ALA A 107 -0.80 13.37 0.88
CA ALA A 107 -1.29 12.56 1.99
C ALA A 107 -0.21 11.57 2.43
N LYS A 108 -0.10 11.38 3.75
CA LYS A 108 0.74 10.37 4.38
C LYS A 108 -0.15 9.39 5.13
N TYR A 109 0.02 8.13 4.86
CA TYR A 109 -0.79 7.08 5.47
C TYR A 109 0.01 5.79 5.63
N THR A 110 -0.37 5.00 6.62
CA THR A 110 0.20 3.67 6.86
C THR A 110 -0.83 2.61 6.48
N VAL A 111 -0.37 1.59 5.79
CA VAL A 111 -1.16 0.40 5.44
C VAL A 111 -0.60 -0.79 6.21
N VAL A 112 -1.46 -1.45 6.97
CA VAL A 112 -1.17 -2.69 7.67
C VAL A 112 -1.90 -3.81 6.98
N CYS A 113 -1.18 -4.79 6.46
CA CYS A 113 -1.75 -5.97 5.80
C CYS A 113 -1.59 -7.21 6.67
N THR A 114 -2.69 -7.94 6.86
CA THR A 114 -2.74 -9.17 7.64
C THR A 114 -3.50 -10.27 6.90
N PRO A 115 -2.85 -11.42 6.59
CA PRO A 115 -1.42 -11.70 6.74
C PRO A 115 -0.54 -10.80 5.87
N GLY A 116 0.78 -10.96 5.97
CA GLY A 116 1.75 -10.29 5.10
C GLY A 116 1.69 -10.78 3.65
N GLY A 117 2.52 -10.18 2.79
CA GLY A 117 2.64 -10.53 1.37
C GLY A 117 2.54 -9.33 0.42
N PHE A 118 1.79 -8.31 0.79
CA PHE A 118 1.57 -7.13 -0.03
C PHE A 118 2.87 -6.36 -0.36
N ASP A 119 3.83 -6.33 0.55
CA ASP A 119 5.14 -5.72 0.33
C ASP A 119 5.92 -6.38 -0.81
N ARG A 120 5.79 -7.70 -0.99
CA ARG A 120 6.41 -8.42 -2.12
C ARG A 120 5.78 -8.02 -3.45
N PHE A 121 4.46 -7.91 -3.51
CA PHE A 121 3.76 -7.37 -4.68
C PHE A 121 4.27 -5.97 -5.02
N PHE A 122 4.34 -5.09 -4.03
CA PHE A 122 4.76 -3.70 -4.23
C PHE A 122 6.21 -3.62 -4.74
N ARG A 123 7.12 -4.44 -4.20
CA ARG A 123 8.50 -4.53 -4.65
C ARG A 123 8.63 -5.04 -6.10
N GLU A 124 7.86 -6.04 -6.47
CA GLU A 124 7.87 -6.57 -7.84
C GLU A 124 7.30 -5.55 -8.83
N CYS A 125 6.23 -4.84 -8.46
CA CYS A 125 5.72 -3.72 -9.25
C CYS A 125 6.74 -2.60 -9.41
N ALA A 126 7.54 -2.30 -8.39
CA ALA A 126 8.55 -1.25 -8.46
C ALA A 126 9.57 -1.49 -9.58
N GLU A 127 9.88 -2.73 -9.93
CA GLU A 127 10.75 -3.05 -11.07
C GLU A 127 10.10 -2.61 -12.41
N GLU A 128 8.78 -2.77 -12.55
CA GLU A 128 8.05 -2.30 -13.72
C GLU A 128 8.04 -0.77 -13.81
N PHE A 129 7.91 -0.09 -12.67
CA PHE A 129 7.91 1.38 -12.59
C PHE A 129 9.29 2.03 -12.85
N LYS A 130 10.37 1.26 -12.94
CA LYS A 130 11.68 1.75 -13.41
C LYS A 130 11.69 1.99 -14.92
N LYS A 131 10.75 1.43 -15.67
CA LYS A 131 10.63 1.62 -17.11
C LYS A 131 10.02 3.01 -17.40
N PRO A 132 10.40 3.65 -18.52
CA PRO A 132 9.81 4.94 -18.91
C PRO A 132 8.29 4.91 -19.09
N ARG A 133 7.75 3.74 -19.43
CA ARG A 133 6.31 3.49 -19.56
C ARG A 133 6.00 2.13 -18.93
N PRO A 134 5.54 2.12 -17.68
CA PRO A 134 5.11 0.88 -17.04
C PRO A 134 3.97 0.23 -17.83
N ASP A 135 4.06 -1.08 -18.04
CA ASP A 135 3.00 -1.84 -18.69
C ASP A 135 1.95 -2.27 -17.66
N PHE A 136 0.76 -1.70 -17.78
CA PHE A 136 -0.34 -2.00 -16.87
C PHE A 136 -0.74 -3.49 -16.90
N SER A 137 -0.67 -4.15 -18.06
CA SER A 137 -0.96 -5.58 -18.16
C SER A 137 0.02 -6.43 -17.35
N THR A 138 1.26 -6.00 -17.24
CA THR A 138 2.27 -6.63 -16.39
C THR A 138 1.95 -6.44 -14.91
N LEU A 139 1.51 -5.25 -14.51
CA LEU A 139 1.08 -4.98 -13.13
C LEU A 139 -0.12 -5.85 -12.72
N VAL A 140 -1.08 -6.06 -13.63
CA VAL A 140 -2.23 -6.96 -13.42
C VAL A 140 -1.76 -8.41 -13.19
N LYS A 141 -0.79 -8.89 -14.00
CA LYS A 141 -0.23 -10.24 -13.85
C LYS A 141 0.53 -10.40 -12.53
N ILE A 142 1.31 -9.40 -12.14
CA ILE A 142 1.97 -9.38 -10.83
C ILE A 142 0.93 -9.43 -9.72
N GLY A 143 -0.13 -8.61 -9.81
CA GLY A 143 -1.24 -8.64 -8.85
C GLY A 143 -1.83 -10.04 -8.70
N ALA A 144 -2.17 -10.69 -9.80
CA ALA A 144 -2.73 -12.05 -9.79
C ALA A 144 -1.83 -13.06 -9.06
N LYS A 145 -0.51 -12.97 -9.22
CA LYS A 145 0.47 -13.81 -8.52
C LYS A 145 0.36 -13.70 -7.00
N TYR A 146 0.06 -12.51 -6.49
CA TYR A 146 -0.08 -12.21 -5.06
C TYR A 146 -1.52 -12.22 -4.56
N GLY A 147 -2.49 -12.65 -5.38
CA GLY A 147 -3.90 -12.70 -5.00
C GLY A 147 -4.59 -11.35 -5.02
N ILE A 148 -4.05 -10.37 -5.75
CA ILE A 148 -4.63 -9.05 -5.93
C ILE A 148 -5.24 -8.97 -7.34
N GLN A 149 -6.54 -8.81 -7.41
CA GLN A 149 -7.28 -8.64 -8.66
C GLN A 149 -7.39 -7.15 -8.98
N ILE A 150 -6.67 -6.70 -10.00
CA ILE A 150 -6.66 -5.30 -10.43
C ILE A 150 -7.56 -5.16 -11.67
N GLU A 151 -8.53 -4.24 -11.63
CA GLU A 151 -9.63 -4.16 -12.61
C GLU A 151 -9.47 -3.07 -13.66
N GLY A 152 -8.48 -2.25 -13.61
CA GLY A 152 -8.31 -1.19 -14.59
C GLY A 152 -7.24 -0.19 -14.20
N PRO A 153 -6.88 0.74 -15.10
CA PRO A 153 -5.98 1.82 -14.75
C PRO A 153 -6.59 2.69 -13.64
N PRO A 154 -5.76 3.43 -12.87
CA PRO A 154 -6.26 4.38 -11.89
C PRO A 154 -7.28 5.32 -12.53
N ALA A 155 -8.34 5.66 -11.79
CA ALA A 155 -9.28 6.68 -12.23
C ALA A 155 -8.52 8.01 -12.39
N SER A 156 -8.66 8.61 -13.55
CA SER A 156 -8.10 9.93 -13.89
C SER A 156 -8.75 11.05 -13.07
#